data_ecc948bb8082f09a6c6810b628f428b7
#
_entry.id   ecc948bb8082f09a6c6810b628f428b7
#
_cell.length_a   1.000
_cell.length_b   1.000
_cell.length_c   1.000
_cell.angle_alpha   90.00
_cell.angle_beta   90.00
_cell.angle_gamma   90.00
#
_symmetry.space_group_name_H-M   'P 1'
#
loop_
_entity.id
_entity.type
_entity.pdbx_description
1 polymer ?
#
loop_
_entity_poly.entity_id
_entity_poly.type
_entity_poly.pdbx_seq_one_letter_code
_entity_poly.pdbx_strand_id
1 'polypeptide(L)'
;KELSVTFFHTSRYYLKIRSECLAPSVLNSSNREKVFSYQRGLAVSSAQFAQQSRLTKESRAHALEAMTNAEGLDILVIGGGVTGAGIALDAATRGLRTGIVEAGDWAAGTSAWSSKLVHGGLRYLYNLDFKLVGEALKERGNLLTKTAPHLVKAQPFLWPLKMPVIERAYSAVGIGVYDVMAFTGARGNVTVPPQRHFTKKGTKKIFPGIKDDKFTGAIQFYDARVDDARLVIDLVRTAAGYGALAAPR
;
A
#
# COMPACT_ATOMS: atom_id res chain seq x y z
N LYS A 1 -2.76 -8.79 -33.99
CA LYS A 1 -2.49 -7.77 -32.95
C LYS A 1 -1.84 -8.48 -31.78
N GLU A 2 -0.53 -8.29 -31.60
CA GLU A 2 0.28 -8.99 -30.61
C GLU A 2 0.00 -8.46 -29.20
N LEU A 3 -0.18 -9.40 -28.28
CA LEU A 3 -0.29 -9.15 -26.85
C LEU A 3 1.13 -9.08 -26.26
N SER A 4 1.57 -7.94 -25.81
CA SER A 4 2.79 -7.85 -25.01
C SER A 4 2.50 -8.23 -23.57
N VAL A 5 3.19 -9.26 -23.10
CA VAL A 5 3.16 -9.71 -21.71
C VAL A 5 4.41 -9.17 -21.03
N THR A 6 4.26 -8.28 -20.07
CA THR A 6 5.38 -7.81 -19.27
C THR A 6 5.43 -8.62 -17.98
N PHE A 7 6.51 -9.37 -17.79
CA PHE A 7 6.77 -10.15 -16.58
C PHE A 7 7.46 -9.28 -15.55
N PHE A 8 6.84 -9.06 -14.39
CA PHE A 8 7.56 -8.62 -13.20
C PHE A 8 7.94 -9.84 -12.37
N HIS A 9 9.21 -10.13 -12.28
CA HIS A 9 9.75 -11.31 -11.61
C HIS A 9 9.90 -11.06 -10.10
N THR A 10 8.79 -11.09 -9.39
CA THR A 10 8.73 -11.49 -7.97
C THR A 10 7.30 -11.91 -7.64
N SER A 11 7.10 -13.23 -7.48
CA SER A 11 5.88 -13.85 -6.96
C SER A 11 4.64 -13.83 -7.88
N ARG A 12 4.52 -14.80 -8.78
CA ARG A 12 3.27 -15.35 -9.36
C ARG A 12 2.15 -14.37 -9.78
N TYR A 13 2.44 -13.17 -10.26
CA TYR A 13 1.44 -12.26 -10.77
C TYR A 13 1.58 -12.08 -12.28
N TYR A 14 0.50 -12.32 -13.01
CA TYR A 14 0.41 -12.07 -14.44
C TYR A 14 -0.49 -10.85 -14.67
N LEU A 15 0.05 -9.83 -15.26
CA LEU A 15 -0.69 -8.66 -15.72
C LEU A 15 -0.85 -8.75 -17.22
N LYS A 16 -2.09 -8.90 -17.71
CA LYS A 16 -2.40 -8.83 -19.14
C LYS A 16 -2.97 -7.45 -19.45
N ILE A 17 -2.20 -6.61 -20.12
CA ILE A 17 -2.63 -5.26 -20.51
C ILE A 17 -2.85 -5.25 -22.04
N ARG A 18 -3.97 -4.73 -22.51
CA ARG A 18 -4.13 -4.40 -23.93
C ARG A 18 -3.16 -3.26 -24.28
N SER A 19 -2.46 -3.39 -25.42
CA SER A 19 -1.43 -2.45 -25.88
C SER A 19 -1.90 -0.99 -26.04
N GLU A 20 -3.18 -0.73 -25.97
CA GLU A 20 -3.80 0.59 -26.12
C GLU A 20 -3.83 1.41 -24.80
N CYS A 21 -3.47 0.79 -23.66
CA CYS A 21 -3.54 1.41 -22.34
C CYS A 21 -2.19 1.87 -21.76
N LEU A 22 -1.11 1.82 -22.51
CA LEU A 22 0.25 2.13 -22.05
C LEU A 22 0.63 3.59 -22.26
N ALA A 23 0.87 4.28 -21.16
CA ALA A 23 1.55 5.58 -20.96
C ALA A 23 0.94 6.84 -21.63
N PRO A 24 0.98 8.01 -20.96
CA PRO A 24 0.49 9.29 -21.52
C PRO A 24 1.19 9.72 -22.81
N SER A 25 2.39 9.20 -23.09
CA SER A 25 3.16 9.49 -24.29
C SER A 25 2.71 8.69 -25.54
N VAL A 26 1.90 7.65 -25.37
CA VAL A 26 1.41 6.77 -26.47
C VAL A 26 -0.06 7.05 -26.79
N LEU A 27 -0.75 7.88 -26.02
CA LEU A 27 -2.13 8.22 -26.29
C LEU A 27 -2.22 9.30 -27.37
N ASN A 28 -2.71 8.91 -28.55
CA ASN A 28 -3.14 9.81 -29.59
C ASN A 28 -4.27 10.72 -29.06
N SER A 29 -4.42 11.94 -29.61
CA SER A 29 -5.40 12.94 -29.18
C SER A 29 -6.83 12.40 -29.07
N SER A 30 -7.25 11.52 -29.96
CA SER A 30 -8.58 10.87 -29.95
C SER A 30 -8.77 9.90 -28.76
N ASN A 31 -7.70 9.30 -28.25
CA ASN A 31 -7.76 8.41 -27.10
C ASN A 31 -7.72 9.18 -25.77
N ARG A 32 -7.11 10.36 -25.74
CA ARG A 32 -7.17 11.25 -24.57
C ARG A 32 -8.59 11.73 -24.30
N GLU A 33 -9.34 12.10 -25.32
CA GLU A 33 -10.74 12.51 -25.16
C GLU A 33 -11.63 11.37 -24.63
N LYS A 34 -11.41 10.13 -25.09
CA LYS A 34 -12.12 8.95 -24.57
C LYS A 34 -11.83 8.70 -23.09
N VAL A 35 -10.57 8.80 -22.67
CA VAL A 35 -10.19 8.65 -21.26
C VAL A 35 -10.79 9.79 -20.41
N PHE A 36 -10.76 11.02 -20.88
CA PHE A 36 -11.39 12.15 -20.18
C PHE A 36 -12.92 12.11 -20.20
N SER A 37 -13.56 11.59 -21.25
CA SER A 37 -15.02 11.40 -21.28
C SER A 37 -15.47 10.27 -20.36
N TYR A 38 -14.67 9.23 -20.20
CA TYR A 38 -14.92 8.13 -19.27
C TYR A 38 -14.84 8.60 -17.79
N GLN A 39 -13.91 9.49 -17.46
CA GLN A 39 -13.81 10.08 -16.11
C GLN A 39 -15.04 10.94 -15.72
N ARG A 40 -15.77 11.51 -16.68
CA ARG A 40 -17.03 12.23 -16.42
C ARG A 40 -18.22 11.30 -16.16
N GLY A 41 -18.14 10.04 -16.57
CA GLY A 41 -19.20 9.03 -16.36
C GLY A 41 -19.14 8.31 -15.00
N LEU A 42 -18.06 8.48 -14.21
CA LEU A 42 -17.82 7.77 -12.95
C LEU A 42 -18.43 8.43 -11.71
N ALA A 43 -19.47 9.24 -11.84
CA ALA A 43 -20.26 9.71 -10.71
C ALA A 43 -21.12 8.55 -10.15
N VAL A 44 -20.46 7.55 -9.52
CA VAL A 44 -21.14 6.49 -8.78
C VAL A 44 -21.79 7.11 -7.56
N SER A 45 -23.10 6.97 -7.39
CA SER A 45 -23.77 7.42 -6.17
C SER A 45 -23.26 6.66 -4.95
N SER A 46 -23.31 7.28 -3.76
CA SER A 46 -22.86 6.62 -2.52
C SER A 46 -23.59 5.31 -2.24
N ALA A 47 -24.88 5.21 -2.58
CA ALA A 47 -25.67 3.99 -2.44
C ALA A 47 -25.20 2.90 -3.43
N GLN A 48 -24.93 3.27 -4.66
CA GLN A 48 -24.43 2.37 -5.70
C GLN A 48 -23.02 1.88 -5.37
N PHE A 49 -22.13 2.76 -4.92
CA PHE A 49 -20.79 2.39 -4.43
C PHE A 49 -20.88 1.40 -3.27
N ALA A 50 -21.72 1.68 -2.28
CA ALA A 50 -21.90 0.81 -1.11
C ALA A 50 -22.43 -0.59 -1.50
N GLN A 51 -23.30 -0.68 -2.52
CA GLN A 51 -23.78 -1.96 -3.02
C GLN A 51 -22.72 -2.71 -3.81
N GLN A 52 -22.04 -2.05 -4.73
CA GLN A 52 -20.98 -2.67 -5.55
C GLN A 52 -19.79 -3.14 -4.72
N SER A 53 -19.46 -2.42 -3.62
CA SER A 53 -18.38 -2.79 -2.72
C SER A 53 -18.64 -4.02 -1.83
N ARG A 54 -19.80 -4.66 -1.95
CA ARG A 54 -20.11 -5.91 -1.23
C ARG A 54 -19.50 -7.09 -1.96
N LEU A 55 -18.64 -7.84 -1.26
CA LEU A 55 -18.04 -9.08 -1.78
C LEU A 55 -18.91 -10.27 -1.36
N THR A 56 -20.06 -10.47 -2.03
CA THR A 56 -21.00 -11.56 -1.77
C THR A 56 -20.87 -12.68 -2.82
N LYS A 57 -21.53 -13.81 -2.58
CA LYS A 57 -21.59 -14.92 -3.55
C LYS A 57 -22.24 -14.47 -4.87
N GLU A 58 -23.28 -13.65 -4.77
CA GLU A 58 -24.01 -13.11 -5.91
C GLU A 58 -23.13 -12.14 -6.72
N SER A 59 -22.40 -11.22 -6.04
CA SER A 59 -21.47 -10.32 -6.73
C SER A 59 -20.32 -11.07 -7.41
N ARG A 60 -19.86 -12.18 -6.80
CA ARG A 60 -18.86 -13.07 -7.43
C ARG A 60 -19.41 -13.74 -8.69
N ALA A 61 -20.62 -14.31 -8.63
CA ALA A 61 -21.25 -14.96 -9.79
C ALA A 61 -21.42 -13.96 -10.95
N HIS A 62 -21.98 -12.80 -10.65
CA HIS A 62 -22.10 -11.69 -11.60
C HIS A 62 -20.74 -11.24 -12.18
N ALA A 63 -19.70 -11.14 -11.34
CA ALA A 63 -18.37 -10.77 -11.79
C ALA A 63 -17.79 -11.79 -12.79
N LEU A 64 -17.91 -13.08 -12.53
CA LEU A 64 -17.46 -14.14 -13.44
C LEU A 64 -18.18 -14.10 -14.77
N GLU A 65 -19.50 -13.95 -14.77
CA GLU A 65 -20.32 -13.82 -15.97
C GLU A 65 -19.93 -12.57 -16.76
N ALA A 66 -19.81 -11.41 -16.11
CA ALA A 66 -19.46 -10.15 -16.74
C ALA A 66 -18.03 -10.13 -17.31
N MET A 67 -17.08 -10.86 -16.72
CA MET A 67 -15.70 -10.99 -17.25
C MET A 67 -15.65 -11.77 -18.56
N THR A 68 -16.63 -12.64 -18.82
CA THR A 68 -16.68 -13.51 -20.01
C THR A 68 -17.57 -12.96 -21.13
N ASN A 69 -18.24 -11.83 -20.91
CA ASN A 69 -19.11 -11.24 -21.91
C ASN A 69 -18.33 -10.68 -23.14
N ALA A 70 -19.05 -10.41 -24.21
CA ALA A 70 -18.48 -10.00 -25.50
C ALA A 70 -17.74 -8.66 -25.45
N GLU A 71 -18.03 -7.80 -24.47
CA GLU A 71 -17.36 -6.50 -24.34
C GLU A 71 -15.90 -6.61 -23.86
N GLY A 72 -15.54 -7.72 -23.20
CA GLY A 72 -14.19 -8.01 -22.71
C GLY A 72 -13.72 -7.12 -21.56
N LEU A 73 -12.49 -7.28 -21.13
CA LEU A 73 -11.83 -6.47 -20.11
C LEU A 73 -10.68 -5.68 -20.74
N ASP A 74 -10.41 -4.47 -20.21
CA ASP A 74 -9.17 -3.75 -20.49
C ASP A 74 -8.01 -4.35 -19.70
N ILE A 75 -8.27 -4.74 -18.44
CA ILE A 75 -7.28 -5.34 -17.52
C ILE A 75 -7.90 -6.54 -16.78
N LEU A 76 -7.17 -7.65 -16.78
CA LEU A 76 -7.41 -8.77 -15.87
C LEU A 76 -6.22 -8.92 -14.92
N VAL A 77 -6.49 -8.76 -13.63
CA VAL A 77 -5.51 -8.95 -12.55
C VAL A 77 -5.66 -10.35 -11.99
N ILE A 78 -4.57 -11.12 -11.99
CA ILE A 78 -4.52 -12.47 -11.44
C ILE A 78 -3.72 -12.45 -10.14
N GLY A 79 -4.40 -12.65 -9.02
CA GLY A 79 -3.86 -12.64 -7.67
C GLY A 79 -4.45 -11.53 -6.78
N GLY A 80 -5.08 -11.94 -5.68
CA GLY A 80 -5.82 -11.10 -4.74
C GLY A 80 -5.00 -10.66 -3.52
N GLY A 81 -3.68 -10.52 -3.65
CA GLY A 81 -2.82 -9.90 -2.64
C GLY A 81 -2.80 -8.36 -2.73
N VAL A 82 -2.00 -7.71 -1.86
CA VAL A 82 -1.94 -6.24 -1.80
C VAL A 82 -1.58 -5.59 -3.14
N THR A 83 -0.67 -6.20 -3.90
CA THR A 83 -0.24 -5.69 -5.22
C THR A 83 -1.40 -5.78 -6.23
N GLY A 84 -2.04 -6.95 -6.35
CA GLY A 84 -3.16 -7.11 -7.29
C GLY A 84 -4.36 -6.24 -6.91
N ALA A 85 -4.70 -6.16 -5.64
CA ALA A 85 -5.77 -5.29 -5.15
C ALA A 85 -5.48 -3.80 -5.44
N GLY A 86 -4.23 -3.36 -5.26
CA GLY A 86 -3.80 -1.99 -5.59
C GLY A 86 -3.89 -1.71 -7.09
N ILE A 87 -3.45 -2.65 -7.95
CA ILE A 87 -3.56 -2.53 -9.41
C ILE A 87 -5.02 -2.45 -9.84
N ALA A 88 -5.88 -3.32 -9.29
CA ALA A 88 -7.30 -3.32 -9.62
C ALA A 88 -7.99 -2.02 -9.22
N LEU A 89 -7.64 -1.46 -8.06
CA LEU A 89 -8.17 -0.19 -7.61
C LEU A 89 -7.70 0.97 -8.50
N ASP A 90 -6.41 1.06 -8.79
CA ASP A 90 -5.87 2.12 -9.66
C ASP A 90 -6.48 2.05 -11.06
N ALA A 91 -6.61 0.87 -11.65
CA ALA A 91 -7.22 0.67 -12.95
C ALA A 91 -8.73 1.07 -12.96
N ALA A 92 -9.49 0.61 -11.97
CA ALA A 92 -10.92 0.93 -11.87
C ALA A 92 -11.16 2.43 -11.67
N THR A 93 -10.36 3.09 -10.83
CA THR A 93 -10.46 4.55 -10.61
C THR A 93 -10.08 5.38 -11.85
N ARG A 94 -9.36 4.78 -12.79
CA ARG A 94 -9.08 5.38 -14.12
C ARG A 94 -10.15 5.09 -15.16
N GLY A 95 -11.21 4.37 -14.79
CA GLY A 95 -12.31 4.02 -15.68
C GLY A 95 -12.03 2.85 -16.61
N LEU A 96 -11.00 2.04 -16.33
CA LEU A 96 -10.72 0.84 -17.09
C LEU A 96 -11.64 -0.31 -16.65
N ARG A 97 -12.16 -1.09 -17.60
CA ARG A 97 -12.92 -2.30 -17.31
C ARG A 97 -11.99 -3.36 -16.73
N THR A 98 -12.03 -3.48 -15.43
CA THR A 98 -11.06 -4.24 -14.64
C THR A 98 -11.69 -5.47 -14.03
N GLY A 99 -11.05 -6.63 -14.24
CA GLY A 99 -11.33 -7.86 -13.49
C GLY A 99 -10.19 -8.18 -12.54
N ILE A 100 -10.51 -8.73 -11.37
CA ILE A 100 -9.53 -9.30 -10.45
C ILE A 100 -10.00 -10.69 -10.01
N VAL A 101 -9.13 -11.69 -10.18
CA VAL A 101 -9.39 -13.08 -9.79
C VAL A 101 -8.33 -13.56 -8.79
N GLU A 102 -8.76 -14.39 -7.83
CA GLU A 102 -7.90 -15.01 -6.82
C GLU A 102 -8.19 -16.51 -6.72
N ALA A 103 -7.14 -17.32 -6.69
CA ALA A 103 -7.26 -18.78 -6.63
C ALA A 103 -7.66 -19.31 -5.25
N GLY A 104 -7.52 -18.52 -4.21
CA GLY A 104 -7.93 -18.80 -2.84
C GLY A 104 -8.87 -17.72 -2.32
N ASP A 105 -8.61 -17.28 -1.10
CA ASP A 105 -9.27 -16.11 -0.50
C ASP A 105 -8.40 -14.85 -0.66
N TRP A 106 -9.01 -13.68 -0.53
CA TRP A 106 -8.32 -12.41 -0.57
C TRP A 106 -7.21 -12.36 0.50
N ALA A 107 -6.03 -11.89 0.11
CA ALA A 107 -4.84 -11.82 0.96
C ALA A 107 -4.27 -13.15 1.45
N ALA A 108 -4.77 -14.31 1.05
CA ALA A 108 -4.39 -15.62 1.57
C ALA A 108 -2.89 -15.96 1.45
N GLY A 109 -2.18 -15.31 0.53
CA GLY A 109 -0.71 -15.44 0.38
C GLY A 109 0.07 -14.52 1.31
N THR A 110 1.23 -14.05 0.85
CA THR A 110 2.18 -13.19 1.59
C THR A 110 1.53 -11.97 2.24
N SER A 111 0.45 -11.45 1.67
CA SER A 111 -0.21 -10.25 2.16
C SER A 111 -0.88 -10.39 3.53
N ALA A 112 -1.23 -11.61 3.97
CA ALA A 112 -1.73 -11.85 5.33
C ALA A 112 -0.64 -12.35 6.30
N TRP A 113 0.57 -12.64 5.78
CA TRP A 113 1.70 -13.17 6.54
C TRP A 113 2.84 -12.15 6.68
N SER A 114 2.51 -10.87 6.56
CA SER A 114 3.48 -9.79 6.69
C SER A 114 3.80 -9.49 8.16
N SER A 115 4.78 -8.63 8.41
CA SER A 115 5.06 -8.10 9.74
C SER A 115 3.99 -7.12 10.25
N LYS A 116 2.90 -6.90 9.49
CA LYS A 116 1.81 -5.95 9.77
C LYS A 116 2.28 -4.50 9.95
N LEU A 117 3.39 -4.17 9.26
CA LEU A 117 4.00 -2.86 9.30
C LEU A 117 3.93 -2.19 7.93
N VAL A 118 3.54 -0.94 7.94
CA VAL A 118 3.74 0.01 6.84
C VAL A 118 4.92 0.88 7.23
N HIS A 119 6.11 0.45 6.84
CA HIS A 119 7.36 1.07 7.26
C HIS A 119 8.02 1.83 6.11
N GLY A 120 8.75 2.89 6.45
CA GLY A 120 9.55 3.64 5.48
C GLY A 120 10.89 3.00 5.14
N GLY A 121 11.18 1.82 5.73
CA GLY A 121 12.40 1.08 5.40
C GLY A 121 13.68 1.67 6.00
N LEU A 122 13.68 2.03 7.28
CA LEU A 122 14.86 2.53 8.00
C LEU A 122 16.14 1.71 7.72
N ARG A 123 16.00 0.40 7.52
CA ARG A 123 17.10 -0.49 7.15
C ARG A 123 17.76 -0.15 5.81
N TYR A 124 16.99 0.41 4.86
CA TYR A 124 17.53 0.78 3.54
C TYR A 124 18.39 2.06 3.59
N LEU A 125 18.27 2.87 4.64
CA LEU A 125 19.21 3.99 4.85
C LEU A 125 20.64 3.52 5.03
N TYR A 126 20.86 2.35 5.62
CA TYR A 126 22.20 1.77 5.72
C TYR A 126 22.79 1.42 4.34
N ASN A 127 21.95 1.17 3.35
CA ASN A 127 22.35 0.92 1.96
C ASN A 127 22.36 2.20 1.13
N LEU A 128 22.14 3.38 1.75
CA LEU A 128 22.07 4.70 1.11
C LEU A 128 21.00 4.81 0.02
N ASP A 129 19.96 3.98 0.05
CA ASP A 129 18.85 4.03 -0.91
C ASP A 129 17.79 5.07 -0.47
N PHE A 130 18.18 6.33 -0.55
CA PHE A 130 17.33 7.47 -0.15
C PHE A 130 16.07 7.58 -1.01
N LYS A 131 16.13 7.17 -2.29
CA LYS A 131 14.98 7.24 -3.18
C LYS A 131 13.88 6.30 -2.71
N LEU A 132 14.21 5.04 -2.49
CA LEU A 132 13.26 4.02 -2.00
C LEU A 132 12.68 4.42 -0.64
N VAL A 133 13.51 4.90 0.28
CA VAL A 133 13.06 5.37 1.60
C VAL A 133 12.10 6.55 1.47
N GLY A 134 12.40 7.52 0.61
CA GLY A 134 11.54 8.68 0.38
C GLY A 134 10.18 8.31 -0.20
N GLU A 135 10.14 7.40 -1.19
CA GLU A 135 8.90 6.88 -1.77
C GLU A 135 8.08 6.12 -0.71
N ALA A 136 8.70 5.23 0.06
CA ALA A 136 8.03 4.46 1.11
C ALA A 136 7.46 5.34 2.23
N LEU A 137 8.19 6.37 2.66
CA LEU A 137 7.74 7.32 3.68
C LEU A 137 6.58 8.18 3.20
N LYS A 138 6.59 8.59 1.92
CA LYS A 138 5.49 9.32 1.30
C LYS A 138 4.21 8.46 1.27
N GLU A 139 4.31 7.21 0.84
CA GLU A 139 3.16 6.30 0.80
C GLU A 139 2.66 5.95 2.20
N ARG A 140 3.56 5.73 3.18
CA ARG A 140 3.18 5.59 4.60
C ARG A 140 2.38 6.81 5.08
N GLY A 141 2.85 8.00 4.76
CA GLY A 141 2.17 9.26 5.09
C GLY A 141 0.78 9.35 4.47
N ASN A 142 0.63 8.99 3.19
CA ASN A 142 -0.66 8.93 2.50
C ASN A 142 -1.62 7.94 3.18
N LEU A 143 -1.15 6.74 3.50
CA LEU A 143 -1.96 5.71 4.18
C LEU A 143 -2.41 6.16 5.58
N LEU A 144 -1.53 6.81 6.35
CA LEU A 144 -1.85 7.32 7.69
C LEU A 144 -2.88 8.45 7.69
N THR A 145 -2.89 9.31 6.67
CA THR A 145 -3.62 10.58 6.72
C THR A 145 -4.74 10.71 5.70
N LYS A 146 -4.68 10.01 4.59
CA LYS A 146 -5.60 10.21 3.45
C LYS A 146 -6.34 8.94 3.04
N THR A 147 -5.60 7.89 2.69
CA THR A 147 -6.18 6.73 2.00
C THR A 147 -6.74 5.67 2.94
N ALA A 148 -6.06 5.40 4.07
CA ALA A 148 -6.49 4.36 5.01
C ALA A 148 -6.32 4.76 6.49
N PRO A 149 -6.70 6.00 6.93
CA PRO A 149 -6.48 6.45 8.31
C PRO A 149 -7.29 5.64 9.34
N HIS A 150 -8.30 4.91 8.92
CA HIS A 150 -9.08 4.00 9.78
C HIS A 150 -8.35 2.70 10.09
N LEU A 151 -7.46 2.22 9.21
CA LEU A 151 -6.72 0.96 9.35
C LEU A 151 -5.26 1.17 9.78
N VAL A 152 -4.59 2.17 9.22
CA VAL A 152 -3.16 2.42 9.44
C VAL A 152 -2.97 3.36 10.61
N LYS A 153 -2.19 2.94 11.61
CA LYS A 153 -1.95 3.71 12.83
C LYS A 153 -0.46 3.84 13.11
N ALA A 154 -0.05 5.00 13.60
CA ALA A 154 1.33 5.21 14.05
C ALA A 154 1.68 4.25 15.19
N GLN A 155 2.85 3.63 15.09
CA GLN A 155 3.35 2.63 16.05
C GLN A 155 4.73 3.07 16.56
N PRO A 156 4.91 3.25 17.88
CA PRO A 156 6.22 3.51 18.44
C PRO A 156 7.10 2.26 18.47
N PHE A 157 8.37 2.46 18.19
CA PHE A 157 9.43 1.46 18.32
C PHE A 157 10.52 1.97 19.24
N LEU A 158 11.06 1.09 20.07
CA LEU A 158 12.24 1.37 20.89
C LEU A 158 13.46 0.72 20.25
N TRP A 159 14.47 1.53 19.98
CA TRP A 159 15.79 1.08 19.54
C TRP A 159 16.74 1.11 20.75
N PRO A 160 17.01 -0.06 21.39
CA PRO A 160 17.90 -0.11 22.54
C PRO A 160 19.34 0.16 22.12
N LEU A 161 20.06 0.98 22.89
CA LEU A 161 21.44 1.35 22.65
C LEU A 161 22.37 0.59 23.60
N LYS A 162 23.41 -0.04 23.09
CA LYS A 162 24.42 -0.75 23.87
C LYS A 162 25.52 0.20 24.35
N MET A 163 25.89 1.17 23.52
CA MET A 163 26.89 2.20 23.84
C MET A 163 26.23 3.57 24.05
N PRO A 164 26.63 4.31 25.11
CA PRO A 164 25.87 5.50 25.52
C PRO A 164 26.08 6.70 24.58
N VAL A 165 27.23 6.84 23.90
CA VAL A 165 27.59 8.03 23.13
C VAL A 165 27.63 7.75 21.62
N ILE A 166 28.57 6.90 21.18
CA ILE A 166 28.84 6.69 19.75
C ILE A 166 27.61 6.11 19.04
N GLU A 167 27.04 5.04 19.59
CA GLU A 167 25.88 4.38 19.00
C GLU A 167 24.66 5.30 19.04
N ARG A 168 24.50 6.08 20.10
CA ARG A 168 23.42 7.06 20.21
C ARG A 168 23.56 8.16 19.14
N ALA A 169 24.75 8.72 18.95
CA ALA A 169 24.99 9.75 17.95
C ALA A 169 24.72 9.22 16.53
N TYR A 170 25.29 8.07 16.20
CA TYR A 170 25.09 7.43 14.90
C TYR A 170 23.61 7.08 14.63
N SER A 171 22.94 6.43 15.58
CA SER A 171 21.53 6.07 15.44
C SER A 171 20.61 7.30 15.41
N ALA A 172 20.93 8.35 16.19
CA ALA A 172 20.19 9.59 16.18
C ALA A 172 20.26 10.31 14.84
N VAL A 173 21.43 10.32 14.20
CA VAL A 173 21.60 10.89 12.85
C VAL A 173 20.78 10.09 11.84
N GLY A 174 20.89 8.76 11.83
CA GLY A 174 20.14 7.91 10.89
C GLY A 174 18.62 8.04 11.05
N ILE A 175 18.12 8.01 12.29
CA ILE A 175 16.69 8.19 12.57
C ILE A 175 16.26 9.64 12.31
N GLY A 176 17.14 10.64 12.57
CA GLY A 176 16.88 12.04 12.27
C GLY A 176 16.71 12.29 10.76
N VAL A 177 17.58 11.71 9.94
CA VAL A 177 17.42 11.74 8.47
C VAL A 177 16.08 11.11 8.07
N TYR A 178 15.72 9.98 8.66
CA TYR A 178 14.43 9.30 8.42
C TYR A 178 13.24 10.20 8.77
N ASP A 179 13.28 10.91 9.91
CA ASP A 179 12.22 11.83 10.33
C ASP A 179 12.11 13.03 9.39
N VAL A 180 13.24 13.61 8.96
CA VAL A 180 13.27 14.70 7.98
C VAL A 180 12.71 14.26 6.64
N MET A 181 13.09 13.09 6.16
CA MET A 181 12.54 12.52 4.93
C MET A 181 11.03 12.24 5.04
N ALA A 182 10.55 11.79 6.20
CA ALA A 182 9.13 11.59 6.46
C ALA A 182 8.36 12.92 6.40
N PHE A 183 8.90 13.97 6.99
CA PHE A 183 8.32 15.31 6.97
C PHE A 183 8.29 15.90 5.56
N THR A 184 9.38 15.85 4.82
CA THR A 184 9.47 16.37 3.45
C THR A 184 8.59 15.58 2.49
N GLY A 185 8.59 14.25 2.59
CA GLY A 185 7.73 13.36 1.79
C GLY A 185 6.25 13.61 2.01
N ALA A 186 5.84 14.01 3.20
CA ALA A 186 4.48 14.38 3.55
C ALA A 186 4.15 15.87 3.27
N ARG A 187 4.97 16.58 2.48
CA ARG A 187 4.82 18.00 2.14
C ARG A 187 4.70 18.90 3.38
N GLY A 188 5.52 18.65 4.39
CA GLY A 188 5.55 19.41 5.63
C GLY A 188 4.49 19.02 6.69
N ASN A 189 3.66 18.02 6.43
CA ASN A 189 2.72 17.52 7.43
C ASN A 189 3.40 16.51 8.36
N VAL A 190 3.22 16.66 9.68
CA VAL A 190 3.67 15.69 10.67
C VAL A 190 2.71 14.49 10.66
N THR A 191 3.14 13.38 10.07
CA THR A 191 2.32 12.15 9.98
C THR A 191 2.53 11.21 11.17
N VAL A 192 3.72 11.30 11.79
CA VAL A 192 4.11 10.55 13.00
C VAL A 192 4.91 11.46 13.93
N PRO A 193 4.90 11.22 15.25
CA PRO A 193 5.74 12.01 16.17
C PRO A 193 7.24 11.83 15.86
N PRO A 194 8.07 12.87 16.10
CA PRO A 194 9.52 12.78 15.91
C PRO A 194 10.15 11.84 16.96
N GLN A 195 11.41 11.48 16.70
CA GLN A 195 12.18 10.64 17.60
C GLN A 195 12.31 11.24 19.01
N ARG A 196 12.42 10.37 20.02
CA ARG A 196 12.67 10.75 21.42
C ARG A 196 13.78 9.89 22.02
N HIS A 197 14.63 10.51 22.82
CA HIS A 197 15.75 9.86 23.50
C HIS A 197 15.43 9.55 24.94
N PHE A 198 15.72 8.35 25.38
CA PHE A 198 15.50 7.88 26.73
C PHE A 198 16.81 7.43 27.39
N THR A 199 16.96 7.77 28.67
CA THR A 199 17.96 7.17 29.55
C THR A 199 17.57 5.72 29.87
N LYS A 200 18.48 4.95 30.45
CA LYS A 200 18.18 3.59 30.91
C LYS A 200 16.94 3.52 31.80
N LYS A 201 16.84 4.42 32.81
CA LYS A 201 15.68 4.53 33.70
C LYS A 201 14.39 4.88 32.95
N GLY A 202 14.46 5.82 31.99
CA GLY A 202 13.31 6.20 31.16
C GLY A 202 12.85 5.06 30.28
N THR A 203 13.76 4.33 29.67
CA THR A 203 13.46 3.15 28.84
C THR A 203 12.75 2.06 29.65
N LYS A 204 13.23 1.75 30.86
CA LYS A 204 12.59 0.80 31.77
C LYS A 204 11.18 1.22 32.19
N LYS A 205 10.94 2.51 32.35
CA LYS A 205 9.59 3.00 32.67
C LYS A 205 8.60 2.72 31.54
N ILE A 206 9.07 2.80 30.26
CA ILE A 206 8.23 2.55 29.08
C ILE A 206 8.10 1.06 28.81
N PHE A 207 9.18 0.30 28.97
CA PHE A 207 9.23 -1.13 28.73
C PHE A 207 9.88 -1.87 29.92
N PRO A 208 9.11 -2.19 30.96
CA PRO A 208 9.64 -2.79 32.19
C PRO A 208 10.32 -4.15 32.00
N GLY A 209 9.88 -4.93 31.00
CA GLY A 209 10.42 -6.27 30.68
C GLY A 209 11.80 -6.29 30.03
N ILE A 210 12.39 -5.12 29.70
CA ILE A 210 13.73 -5.10 29.09
C ILE A 210 14.81 -5.50 30.09
N LYS A 211 15.73 -6.39 29.68
CA LYS A 211 16.85 -6.86 30.53
C LYS A 211 17.85 -5.75 30.81
N ASP A 212 18.20 -5.55 32.07
CA ASP A 212 19.02 -4.43 32.54
C ASP A 212 20.46 -4.40 32.02
N ASP A 213 21.03 -5.56 31.76
CA ASP A 213 22.42 -5.76 31.36
C ASP A 213 22.69 -5.51 29.88
N LYS A 214 21.64 -5.27 29.08
CA LYS A 214 21.73 -5.28 27.61
C LYS A 214 21.68 -3.91 26.96
N PHE A 215 21.46 -2.81 27.71
CA PHE A 215 21.29 -1.49 27.13
C PHE A 215 21.67 -0.35 28.08
N THR A 216 22.01 0.80 27.51
CA THR A 216 22.36 2.05 28.23
C THR A 216 21.27 3.13 28.13
N GLY A 217 20.34 2.95 27.22
CA GLY A 217 19.21 3.82 26.93
C GLY A 217 18.55 3.37 25.65
N ALA A 218 17.62 4.18 25.12
CA ALA A 218 16.96 3.89 23.86
C ALA A 218 16.62 5.17 23.09
N ILE A 219 16.43 5.01 21.79
CA ILE A 219 15.77 5.98 20.92
C ILE A 219 14.41 5.42 20.57
N GLN A 220 13.34 6.19 20.79
CA GLN A 220 12.02 5.89 20.28
C GLN A 220 11.85 6.59 18.93
N PHE A 221 11.42 5.83 17.92
CA PHE A 221 11.00 6.35 16.63
C PHE A 221 9.64 5.78 16.27
N TYR A 222 9.06 6.27 15.21
CA TYR A 222 7.72 5.83 14.79
C TYR A 222 7.73 5.29 13.38
N ASP A 223 7.01 4.21 13.20
CA ASP A 223 6.55 3.73 11.92
C ASP A 223 5.03 3.54 11.95
N ALA A 224 4.43 2.77 11.05
CA ALA A 224 3.02 2.51 11.09
C ALA A 224 2.72 1.01 11.12
N ARG A 225 1.61 0.65 11.77
CA ARG A 225 1.06 -0.70 11.77
C ARG A 225 -0.27 -0.73 11.02
N VAL A 226 -0.60 -1.89 10.47
CA VAL A 226 -1.85 -2.15 9.75
C VAL A 226 -2.33 -3.57 10.01
N ASP A 227 -3.62 -3.82 9.90
CA ASP A 227 -4.14 -5.16 9.64
C ASP A 227 -4.00 -5.42 8.13
N ASP A 228 -3.02 -6.23 7.75
CA ASP A 228 -2.61 -6.44 6.37
C ASP A 228 -3.70 -7.11 5.52
N ALA A 229 -4.35 -8.15 6.03
CA ALA A 229 -5.44 -8.81 5.32
C ALA A 229 -6.65 -7.87 5.13
N ARG A 230 -7.00 -7.12 6.17
CA ARG A 230 -8.10 -6.15 6.10
C ARG A 230 -7.79 -5.02 5.10
N LEU A 231 -6.54 -4.55 5.04
CA LEU A 231 -6.13 -3.56 4.04
C LEU A 231 -6.38 -4.07 2.62
N VAL A 232 -6.03 -5.32 2.33
CA VAL A 232 -6.27 -5.93 1.01
C VAL A 232 -7.76 -6.04 0.71
N ILE A 233 -8.56 -6.51 1.67
CA ILE A 233 -10.00 -6.61 1.51
C ILE A 233 -10.62 -5.24 1.22
N ASP A 234 -10.20 -4.20 1.93
CA ASP A 234 -10.70 -2.84 1.70
C ASP A 234 -10.27 -2.27 0.34
N LEU A 235 -9.07 -2.60 -0.14
CA LEU A 235 -8.64 -2.24 -1.49
C LEU A 235 -9.53 -2.91 -2.55
N VAL A 236 -9.80 -4.22 -2.42
CA VAL A 236 -10.67 -4.96 -3.35
C VAL A 236 -12.10 -4.43 -3.30
N ARG A 237 -12.65 -4.20 -2.09
CA ARG A 237 -13.99 -3.62 -1.92
C ARG A 237 -14.10 -2.24 -2.55
N THR A 238 -13.07 -1.43 -2.38
CA THR A 238 -13.01 -0.09 -2.97
C THR A 238 -12.95 -0.18 -4.50
N ALA A 239 -12.11 -1.09 -5.03
CA ALA A 239 -12.04 -1.35 -6.47
C ALA A 239 -13.40 -1.80 -7.04
N ALA A 240 -14.10 -2.72 -6.36
CA ALA A 240 -15.44 -3.16 -6.73
C ALA A 240 -16.46 -2.00 -6.68
N GLY A 241 -16.37 -1.12 -5.67
CA GLY A 241 -17.19 0.08 -5.58
C GLY A 241 -17.00 1.03 -6.77
N TYR A 242 -15.82 1.03 -7.40
CA TYR A 242 -15.53 1.72 -8.66
C TYR A 242 -15.77 0.86 -9.91
N GLY A 243 -16.44 -0.27 -9.78
CA GLY A 243 -16.86 -1.11 -10.90
C GLY A 243 -15.89 -2.23 -11.30
N ALA A 244 -14.83 -2.50 -10.51
CA ALA A 244 -14.01 -3.67 -10.75
C ALA A 244 -14.79 -4.97 -10.47
N LEU A 245 -14.64 -5.95 -11.35
CA LEU A 245 -15.25 -7.27 -11.23
C LEU A 245 -14.33 -8.15 -10.37
N ALA A 246 -14.76 -8.49 -9.15
CA ALA A 246 -13.96 -9.20 -8.18
C ALA A 246 -14.46 -10.63 -7.94
N ALA A 247 -13.61 -11.62 -8.20
CA ALA A 247 -13.96 -13.03 -8.05
C ALA A 247 -12.84 -13.84 -7.38
N PRO A 248 -12.92 -14.10 -6.05
CA PRO A 248 -12.10 -15.11 -5.40
C PRO A 248 -12.66 -16.51 -5.72
N ARG A 249 -11.92 -17.55 -5.36
CA ARG A 249 -12.39 -18.95 -5.45
C ARG A 249 -13.65 -19.20 -4.62
#